data_7b1b491fd374fdb761373fd66108e78d
#
_entry.id   7b1b491fd374fdb761373fd66108e78d
#
_cell.length_a   1.000
_cell.length_b   1.000
_cell.length_c   1.000
_cell.angle_alpha   90.00
_cell.angle_beta   90.00
_cell.angle_gamma   90.00
#
_symmetry.space_group_name_H-M   'P 1'
#
loop_
_entity.id
_entity.type
_entity.pdbx_description
1 polymer ?
#
loop_
_entity_poly.entity_id
_entity_poly.type
_entity_poly.pdbx_seq_one_letter_code
_entity_poly.pdbx_strand_id
1 'polypeptide(L)' 'MSNQKTIIANQRSIIGNQKLLKSIVANQKAILKNQADIKKKLK' A
#
# COMPACT_ATOMS: atom_id res chain seq x y z
N MET A 1 -25.92 -16.16 9.91
CA MET A 1 -26.22 -15.18 10.94
C MET A 1 -25.54 -13.85 10.64
N SER A 2 -26.15 -12.73 11.03
CA SER A 2 -25.65 -11.40 10.67
C SER A 2 -24.26 -11.13 11.21
N ASN A 3 -23.92 -11.62 12.41
CA ASN A 3 -22.61 -11.39 12.99
C ASN A 3 -21.48 -12.02 12.17
N GLN A 4 -21.70 -13.26 11.68
CA GLN A 4 -20.71 -13.93 10.86
C GLN A 4 -20.52 -13.22 9.52
N LYS A 5 -21.60 -12.76 8.91
CA LYS A 5 -21.52 -12.01 7.67
C LYS A 5 -20.75 -10.71 7.85
N THR A 6 -20.97 -10.03 8.97
CA THR A 6 -20.26 -8.80 9.30
C THR A 6 -18.77 -9.05 9.48
N ILE A 7 -18.40 -10.13 10.17
CA ILE A 7 -17.01 -10.51 10.38
C ILE A 7 -16.33 -10.79 9.04
N ILE A 8 -16.98 -11.56 8.18
CA ILE A 8 -16.42 -11.90 6.86
C ILE A 8 -16.24 -10.62 6.02
N ALA A 9 -17.24 -9.74 6.03
CA ALA A 9 -17.15 -8.48 5.29
C ALA A 9 -15.99 -7.61 5.81
N ASN A 10 -15.83 -7.55 7.12
CA ASN A 10 -14.73 -6.79 7.74
C ASN A 10 -13.37 -7.38 7.36
N GLN A 11 -13.26 -8.71 7.36
CA GLN A 11 -12.02 -9.36 6.96
C GLN A 11 -11.65 -9.07 5.51
N ARG A 12 -12.63 -9.06 4.60
CA ARG A 12 -12.39 -8.70 3.21
C ARG A 12 -11.92 -7.26 3.08
N SER A 13 -12.52 -6.35 3.83
CA SER A 13 -12.12 -4.95 3.84
C SER A 13 -10.68 -4.79 4.35
N ILE A 14 -10.32 -5.52 5.39
CA ILE A 14 -8.97 -5.49 5.95
C ILE A 14 -7.95 -5.99 4.91
N ILE A 15 -8.25 -7.10 4.24
CA ILE A 15 -7.37 -7.64 3.21
C ILE A 15 -7.20 -6.64 2.06
N GLY A 16 -8.29 -6.02 1.62
CA GLY A 16 -8.25 -5.00 0.58
C GLY A 16 -7.39 -3.82 0.98
N ASN A 17 -7.54 -3.36 2.23
CA ASN A 17 -6.75 -2.25 2.76
C ASN A 17 -5.27 -2.61 2.82
N GLN A 18 -4.95 -3.84 3.22
CA GLN A 18 -3.56 -4.28 3.28
C GLN A 18 -2.91 -4.31 1.90
N LYS A 19 -3.65 -4.73 0.87
CA LYS A 19 -3.15 -4.70 -0.51
C LYS A 19 -2.85 -3.28 -0.95
N LEU A 20 -3.75 -2.34 -0.65
CA LEU A 20 -3.56 -0.94 -0.98
C LEU A 20 -2.32 -0.37 -0.27
N LEU A 21 -2.12 -0.70 1.00
CA LEU A 21 -0.96 -0.25 1.74
C LEU A 21 0.34 -0.78 1.14
N LYS A 22 0.36 -2.03 0.72
CA LYS A 22 1.53 -2.59 0.03
C LYS A 22 1.86 -1.82 -1.23
N SER A 23 0.84 -1.48 -2.02
CA SER A 23 1.02 -0.71 -3.25
C SER A 23 1.56 0.68 -2.94
N ILE A 24 1.02 1.33 -1.92
CA ILE A 24 1.46 2.66 -1.50
C ILE A 24 2.92 2.63 -1.07
N VAL A 25 3.31 1.65 -0.26
CA VAL A 25 4.70 1.51 0.20
C VAL A 25 5.63 1.27 -0.99
N ALA A 26 5.24 0.42 -1.93
CA ALA A 26 6.03 0.16 -3.12
C ALA A 26 6.23 1.44 -3.95
N ASN A 27 5.16 2.23 -4.13
CA ASN A 27 5.23 3.50 -4.84
C ASN A 27 6.16 4.49 -4.14
N GLN A 28 6.08 4.56 -2.82
CA GLN A 28 6.95 5.46 -2.05
C GLN A 28 8.42 5.08 -2.21
N LYS A 29 8.73 3.79 -2.20
CA LYS A 29 10.10 3.32 -2.42
C LYS A 29 10.59 3.72 -3.80
N ALA A 30 9.75 3.58 -4.83
CA ALA A 30 10.09 3.98 -6.18
C ALA A 30 10.34 5.49 -6.27
N ILE A 31 9.51 6.28 -5.62
CA ILE A 31 9.66 7.74 -5.60
C ILE A 31 10.98 8.13 -4.93
N LEU A 32 11.29 7.53 -3.79
CA LEU A 32 12.54 7.81 -3.08
C LEU A 32 13.76 7.45 -3.92
N LYS A 33 13.71 6.30 -4.61
CA LYS A 33 14.79 5.89 -5.50
C LYS A 33 14.96 6.89 -6.63
N ASN A 34 13.86 7.31 -7.25
CA ASN A 34 13.91 8.28 -8.34
C ASN A 34 14.50 9.61 -7.87
N GLN A 35 14.14 10.06 -6.68
CA GLN A 35 14.69 11.30 -6.11
C GLN A 35 16.19 11.18 -5.89
N ALA A 36 16.65 10.03 -5.40
CA ALA A 36 18.06 9.80 -5.19
C ALA A 36 18.82 9.84 -6.52
N ASP A 37 18.26 9.21 -7.56
CA ASP A 37 18.86 9.20 -8.89
C ASP A 37 18.94 10.61 -9.47
N ILE A 38 17.90 11.41 -9.29
CA ILE A 38 17.88 12.80 -9.76
C ILE A 38 18.97 13.61 -9.06
N LYS A 39 19.11 13.47 -7.75
CA LYS A 39 20.16 14.15 -7.00
C LYS A 39 21.55 13.80 -7.53
N LYS A 40 21.79 12.54 -7.85
CA LYS A 40 23.06 12.11 -8.41
C LYS A 40 23.34 12.78 -9.75
N LYS A 41 22.32 12.91 -10.59
CA LYS A 41 22.46 13.53 -11.91
C LYS A 41 22.71 15.04 -11.82
N LEU A 42 22.19 15.68 -10.78
CA LEU A 42 22.33 17.13 -10.62
C LEU A 42 23.70 17.55 -10.10
N LYS A 43 24.47 16.62 -9.60
CA LYS A 43 25.85 16.91 -9.20
C LYS A 43 26.78 17.08 -10.43
#